data_48277165a429d7946d97d0af490752db
#
_entry.id   48277165a429d7946d97d0af490752db
#
_cell.length_a   1.000
_cell.length_b   1.000
_cell.length_c   1.000
_cell.angle_alpha   90.00
_cell.angle_beta   90.00
_cell.angle_gamma   90.00
#
_symmetry.space_group_name_H-M   'P 1'
#
loop_
_entity.id
_entity.type
_entity.pdbx_description
1 polymer ?
#
loop_
_entity_poly.entity_id
_entity_poly.type
_entity_poly.pdbx_seq_one_letter_code
_entity_poly.pdbx_strand_id
1 'polypeptide(L)'
;MKRNINKIVIGVFILAAVVAFNACNNNEKHSEGDGHNHDTEAETATDEHPDETVAVLTDEQMKAVGIEIGMIEQKQLSATLKANGSLRVPNSNKANATSLFGGVIKSLNVEIGAFVRKGQVIATISNPQFIQLQEEYLSTNSRIEFAEQELARQRELNEGNAGAKKNLQSATNELSTLRTRKSSLNKQLQMMGINPASLSNSNLKSSLVVISPISGTVSDVFAKIGSYVDVSSPIAEIVENTALHLDLQVYEKDIPLIKIGQKIDFVVTNNPNKTHTAEVYSIGSSFSESSKTIAVHSKIIGDKTGLIDGMSITGTVSLDNVLGPAVPNEAVVNADGKYYIFLIEEQAEEPHKHKVGETYDQGSHEHGSQKGTQFIRMEVVRGASQLGYTAITPVSEISHGTLIAVKGAFFVNAKMNDTGEHGHTH
;
A
#
# COMPACT_ATOMS: atom_id res chain seq x y z
N MET A 1 -41.35 6.07 -29.97
CA MET A 1 -42.09 4.98 -29.37
C MET A 1 -41.25 3.68 -29.12
N LYS A 2 -39.92 3.75 -29.09
CA LYS A 2 -39.02 2.59 -28.91
C LYS A 2 -38.23 2.58 -27.58
N ARG A 3 -38.54 3.45 -26.61
CA ARG A 3 -37.72 3.62 -25.38
C ARG A 3 -38.33 3.04 -24.10
N ASN A 4 -39.54 2.49 -24.13
CA ASN A 4 -40.19 1.95 -22.95
C ASN A 4 -40.29 0.41 -22.89
N ILE A 5 -39.86 -0.30 -23.94
CA ILE A 5 -39.96 -1.79 -23.97
C ILE A 5 -38.83 -2.44 -23.17
N ASN A 6 -37.64 -1.84 -23.11
CA ASN A 6 -36.50 -2.42 -22.38
C ASN A 6 -36.61 -2.34 -20.84
N LYS A 7 -37.43 -1.46 -20.29
CA LYS A 7 -37.64 -1.37 -18.83
C LYS A 7 -38.65 -2.43 -18.31
N ILE A 8 -39.54 -2.91 -19.16
CA ILE A 8 -40.54 -3.94 -18.79
C ILE A 8 -39.90 -5.33 -18.81
N VAL A 9 -38.95 -5.59 -19.72
CA VAL A 9 -38.28 -6.90 -19.82
C VAL A 9 -37.32 -7.14 -18.64
N ILE A 10 -36.66 -6.09 -18.12
CA ILE A 10 -35.76 -6.19 -16.94
C ILE A 10 -36.57 -6.41 -15.65
N GLY A 11 -37.79 -5.83 -15.54
CA GLY A 11 -38.65 -6.02 -14.37
C GLY A 11 -39.19 -7.46 -14.21
N VAL A 12 -39.45 -8.16 -15.32
CA VAL A 12 -39.97 -9.52 -15.32
C VAL A 12 -38.89 -10.55 -14.98
N PHE A 13 -37.60 -10.31 -15.34
CA PHE A 13 -36.51 -11.22 -15.00
C PHE A 13 -36.09 -11.14 -13.51
N ILE A 14 -36.28 -10.00 -12.85
CA ILE A 14 -35.99 -9.86 -11.41
C ILE A 14 -37.08 -10.54 -10.55
N LEU A 15 -38.34 -10.57 -11.00
CA LEU A 15 -39.43 -11.23 -10.27
C LEU A 15 -39.37 -12.77 -10.35
N ALA A 16 -38.79 -13.33 -11.42
CA ALA A 16 -38.61 -14.78 -11.59
C ALA A 16 -37.47 -15.37 -10.73
N ALA A 17 -36.47 -14.57 -10.32
CA ALA A 17 -35.35 -15.03 -9.49
C ALA A 17 -35.68 -15.14 -8.00
N VAL A 18 -36.75 -14.50 -7.50
CA VAL A 18 -37.12 -14.52 -6.07
C VAL A 18 -37.97 -15.73 -5.71
N VAL A 19 -38.59 -16.43 -6.67
CA VAL A 19 -39.47 -17.59 -6.41
C VAL A 19 -38.70 -18.93 -6.35
N ALA A 20 -37.43 -18.98 -6.77
CA ALA A 20 -36.64 -20.23 -6.81
C ALA A 20 -35.89 -20.59 -5.52
N PHE A 21 -35.96 -19.77 -4.45
CA PHE A 21 -35.18 -19.99 -3.21
C PHE A 21 -35.98 -20.47 -1.98
N ASN A 22 -37.25 -20.90 -2.14
CA ASN A 22 -38.09 -21.34 -1.02
C ASN A 22 -38.61 -22.79 -1.11
N ALA A 23 -37.78 -23.73 -1.55
CA ALA A 23 -38.18 -25.14 -1.52
C ALA A 23 -36.99 -26.01 -1.10
N CYS A 24 -36.70 -26.09 0.19
CA CYS A 24 -36.06 -27.23 0.88
C CYS A 24 -35.98 -26.91 2.38
N ASN A 25 -37.03 -27.16 3.10
CA ASN A 25 -36.96 -27.42 4.54
C ASN A 25 -38.12 -28.42 4.87
N ASN A 26 -37.75 -29.67 4.96
CA ASN A 26 -38.67 -30.68 5.49
C ASN A 26 -38.07 -31.28 6.74
N ASN A 27 -38.76 -31.01 7.82
CA ASN A 27 -38.49 -31.43 9.19
C ASN A 27 -39.35 -32.64 9.45
N GLU A 28 -38.81 -33.80 9.73
CA GLU A 28 -39.58 -34.93 10.31
C GLU A 28 -39.14 -35.17 11.74
N LYS A 29 -40.07 -34.92 12.62
CA LYS A 29 -40.11 -35.36 14.00
C LYS A 29 -40.59 -36.81 14.04
N HIS A 30 -39.88 -37.67 14.79
CA HIS A 30 -40.50 -38.83 15.44
C HIS A 30 -40.20 -38.80 16.92
N SER A 31 -41.27 -38.92 17.67
CA SER A 31 -41.37 -39.01 19.12
C SER A 31 -41.57 -40.46 19.54
N GLU A 32 -41.40 -40.65 20.88
CA GLU A 32 -41.79 -41.81 21.70
C GLU A 32 -40.74 -42.94 21.73
N GLY A 33 -40.29 -43.45 22.83
CA GLY A 33 -40.68 -43.35 24.25
C GLY A 33 -40.04 -44.53 24.97
N ASP A 34 -39.87 -44.35 26.22
CA ASP A 34 -39.76 -45.34 27.31
C ASP A 34 -38.48 -45.29 28.11
N GLY A 35 -38.71 -44.96 29.35
CA GLY A 35 -37.73 -44.86 30.41
C GLY A 35 -37.33 -46.19 30.99
N HIS A 36 -36.09 -46.23 31.43
CA HIS A 36 -35.69 -47.08 32.59
C HIS A 36 -34.66 -46.33 33.43
N ASN A 37 -35.05 -46.11 34.65
CA ASN A 37 -34.28 -45.60 35.75
C ASN A 37 -33.42 -46.72 36.29
N HIS A 38 -32.10 -46.54 36.33
CA HIS A 38 -31.21 -47.32 37.20
C HIS A 38 -30.16 -46.36 37.82
N ASP A 39 -30.45 -46.04 39.08
CA ASP A 39 -29.42 -45.60 40.03
C ASP A 39 -28.34 -46.64 40.12
N THR A 40 -27.12 -46.30 39.80
CA THR A 40 -25.92 -47.01 40.26
C THR A 40 -24.82 -45.95 40.47
N GLU A 41 -24.50 -45.79 41.74
CA GLU A 41 -23.29 -45.07 42.16
C GLU A 41 -22.11 -45.71 41.45
N ALA A 42 -21.36 -44.91 40.70
CA ALA A 42 -20.07 -45.26 40.16
C ALA A 42 -19.03 -44.35 40.78
N GLU A 43 -18.17 -44.94 41.52
CA GLU A 43 -16.94 -44.37 42.03
C GLU A 43 -16.18 -43.67 40.93
N THR A 44 -15.79 -42.42 41.18
CA THR A 44 -14.87 -41.66 40.35
C THR A 44 -13.48 -42.29 40.46
N ALA A 45 -13.19 -43.18 39.51
CA ALA A 45 -11.81 -43.47 39.14
C ALA A 45 -11.30 -42.26 38.34
N THR A 46 -10.40 -41.50 38.93
CA THR A 46 -9.57 -40.52 38.21
C THR A 46 -8.62 -41.30 37.32
N ASP A 47 -9.00 -41.48 36.07
CA ASP A 47 -8.03 -41.82 35.01
C ASP A 47 -7.08 -40.63 34.86
N GLU A 48 -5.91 -40.76 35.46
CA GLU A 48 -4.73 -39.93 35.16
C GLU A 48 -4.31 -40.28 33.72
N HIS A 49 -4.82 -39.49 32.74
CA HIS A 49 -4.22 -39.47 31.43
C HIS A 49 -2.77 -39.00 31.58
N PRO A 50 -1.77 -39.74 31.04
CA PRO A 50 -0.40 -39.25 31.05
C PRO A 50 -0.35 -37.93 30.33
N ASP A 51 0.22 -36.92 31.01
CA ASP A 51 0.31 -35.54 30.54
C ASP A 51 1.12 -35.52 29.22
N GLU A 52 0.50 -35.33 28.08
CA GLU A 52 1.11 -35.25 26.72
C GLU A 52 2.19 -34.16 26.62
N THR A 53 2.45 -33.45 27.70
CA THR A 53 3.37 -32.31 27.79
C THR A 53 4.74 -32.66 28.36
N VAL A 54 4.98 -33.90 28.77
CA VAL A 54 6.19 -34.28 29.51
C VAL A 54 6.90 -35.47 28.86
N ALA A 55 8.24 -35.40 28.72
CA ALA A 55 9.08 -36.51 28.31
C ALA A 55 10.26 -36.68 29.27
N VAL A 56 10.61 -37.90 29.61
CA VAL A 56 11.81 -38.24 30.40
C VAL A 56 12.82 -38.95 29.49
N LEU A 57 14.05 -38.46 29.46
CA LEU A 57 15.17 -39.02 28.71
C LEU A 57 16.37 -39.25 29.60
N THR A 58 17.00 -40.42 29.48
CA THR A 58 18.24 -40.71 30.20
C THR A 58 19.44 -40.00 29.54
N ASP A 59 20.52 -39.78 30.29
CA ASP A 59 21.76 -39.19 29.78
C ASP A 59 22.32 -39.93 28.56
N GLU A 60 22.18 -41.26 28.53
CA GLU A 60 22.61 -42.08 27.40
C GLU A 60 21.76 -41.83 26.16
N GLN A 61 20.44 -41.72 26.34
CA GLN A 61 19.52 -41.39 25.26
C GLN A 61 19.78 -39.98 24.70
N MET A 62 19.96 -39.00 25.59
CA MET A 62 20.27 -37.62 25.16
C MET A 62 21.57 -37.54 24.35
N LYS A 63 22.63 -38.23 24.80
CA LYS A 63 23.90 -38.31 24.07
C LYS A 63 23.79 -39.01 22.72
N ALA A 64 22.99 -40.07 22.64
CA ALA A 64 22.82 -40.86 21.43
C ALA A 64 22.16 -40.05 20.33
N VAL A 65 21.21 -39.14 20.64
CA VAL A 65 20.48 -38.29 19.69
C VAL A 65 21.03 -36.86 19.62
N GLY A 66 22.09 -36.53 20.40
CA GLY A 66 22.78 -35.24 20.35
C GLY A 66 21.96 -34.08 20.93
N ILE A 67 21.20 -34.33 22.01
CA ILE A 67 20.52 -33.28 22.75
C ILE A 67 21.53 -32.47 23.55
N GLU A 68 21.56 -31.17 23.38
CA GLU A 68 22.34 -30.22 24.17
C GLU A 68 21.41 -29.32 24.97
N ILE A 69 21.82 -29.08 26.23
CA ILE A 69 21.08 -28.26 27.19
C ILE A 69 21.75 -26.90 27.31
N GLY A 70 20.98 -25.83 27.40
CA GLY A 70 21.47 -24.46 27.57
C GLY A 70 20.38 -23.55 28.11
N MET A 71 20.72 -22.27 28.28
CA MET A 71 19.80 -21.23 28.75
C MET A 71 19.23 -20.44 27.62
N ILE A 72 18.08 -19.80 27.86
CA ILE A 72 17.52 -18.78 27.00
C ILE A 72 18.41 -17.54 27.08
N GLU A 73 18.93 -17.09 25.94
CA GLU A 73 19.83 -15.93 25.90
C GLU A 73 19.03 -14.66 25.60
N GLN A 74 19.49 -13.51 26.14
CA GLN A 74 18.99 -12.21 25.73
C GLN A 74 19.83 -11.73 24.53
N LYS A 75 19.22 -11.65 23.37
CA LYS A 75 19.89 -11.19 22.15
C LYS A 75 19.15 -10.03 21.49
N GLN A 76 19.96 -9.15 20.91
CA GLN A 76 19.46 -8.08 20.05
C GLN A 76 19.34 -8.63 18.63
N LEU A 77 18.13 -9.05 18.23
CA LEU A 77 17.88 -9.56 16.89
C LEU A 77 17.20 -8.50 16.07
N SER A 78 17.76 -8.23 14.87
CA SER A 78 17.19 -7.31 13.91
C SER A 78 16.15 -8.06 13.08
N ALA A 79 14.90 -7.66 13.21
CA ALA A 79 13.88 -8.13 12.30
C ALA A 79 13.95 -7.32 11.00
N THR A 80 13.62 -7.94 9.88
CA THR A 80 13.45 -7.26 8.61
C THR A 80 12.11 -7.61 8.01
N LEU A 81 11.48 -6.64 7.36
CA LEU A 81 10.24 -6.83 6.62
C LEU A 81 10.53 -6.68 5.13
N LYS A 82 10.27 -7.73 4.35
CA LYS A 82 10.30 -7.64 2.88
C LYS A 82 8.94 -7.21 2.35
N ALA A 83 8.96 -6.22 1.47
CA ALA A 83 7.76 -5.77 0.78
C ALA A 83 8.10 -5.35 -0.65
N ASN A 84 7.13 -5.49 -1.55
CA ASN A 84 7.25 -5.02 -2.91
C ASN A 84 6.73 -3.58 -3.00
N GLY A 85 7.16 -2.86 -4.02
CA GLY A 85 6.73 -1.49 -4.24
C GLY A 85 7.06 -1.00 -5.63
N SER A 86 6.95 0.29 -5.81
CA SER A 86 7.32 0.95 -7.06
C SER A 86 7.94 2.32 -6.81
N LEU A 87 8.79 2.74 -7.71
CA LEU A 87 9.27 4.12 -7.75
C LEU A 87 8.17 5.01 -8.31
N ARG A 88 7.93 6.14 -7.66
CA ARG A 88 6.89 7.10 -8.07
C ARG A 88 7.41 8.52 -8.03
N VAL A 89 6.95 9.31 -8.98
CA VAL A 89 7.11 10.76 -8.96
C VAL A 89 5.80 11.36 -8.44
N PRO A 90 5.85 12.31 -7.49
CA PRO A 90 4.63 13.00 -7.02
C PRO A 90 3.89 13.67 -8.17
N ASN A 91 2.57 13.76 -8.08
CA ASN A 91 1.75 14.44 -9.09
C ASN A 91 2.11 15.91 -9.28
N SER A 92 2.69 16.57 -8.27
CA SER A 92 3.22 17.94 -8.37
C SER A 92 4.41 18.06 -9.34
N ASN A 93 5.09 16.97 -9.62
CA ASN A 93 6.26 16.87 -10.49
C ASN A 93 5.95 16.15 -11.82
N LYS A 94 4.67 15.95 -12.12
CA LYS A 94 4.15 15.50 -13.40
C LYS A 94 3.27 16.58 -13.99
N ALA A 95 3.36 16.79 -15.28
CA ALA A 95 2.52 17.78 -15.93
C ALA A 95 2.16 17.37 -17.35
N ASN A 96 0.92 17.62 -17.72
CA ASN A 96 0.47 17.49 -19.07
C ASN A 96 0.66 18.82 -19.81
N ALA A 97 1.35 18.77 -20.93
CA ALA A 97 1.35 19.88 -21.87
C ALA A 97 0.03 19.86 -22.66
N THR A 98 -0.84 20.80 -22.36
CA THR A 98 -2.16 20.96 -22.99
C THR A 98 -2.24 22.32 -23.69
N SER A 99 -3.15 22.46 -24.63
CA SER A 99 -3.50 23.76 -25.19
C SER A 99 -4.74 24.33 -24.52
N LEU A 100 -4.75 25.63 -24.28
CA LEU A 100 -5.96 26.36 -23.84
C LEU A 100 -7.00 26.56 -24.95
N PHE A 101 -6.65 26.24 -26.19
CA PHE A 101 -7.51 26.37 -27.35
C PHE A 101 -7.41 25.13 -28.22
N GLY A 102 -8.54 24.67 -28.76
CA GLY A 102 -8.53 23.54 -29.70
C GLY A 102 -7.89 23.94 -31.03
N GLY A 103 -7.34 22.96 -31.74
CA GLY A 103 -6.76 23.15 -33.06
C GLY A 103 -6.09 21.92 -33.63
N VAL A 104 -5.66 22.02 -34.88
CA VAL A 104 -4.92 20.95 -35.57
C VAL A 104 -3.43 21.10 -35.29
N ILE A 105 -2.77 20.00 -34.89
CA ILE A 105 -1.31 19.94 -34.70
C ILE A 105 -0.62 20.20 -36.03
N LYS A 106 0.12 21.30 -36.11
CA LYS A 106 0.90 21.69 -37.29
C LYS A 106 2.34 21.13 -37.21
N SER A 107 2.93 21.22 -36.03
CA SER A 107 4.26 20.63 -35.73
C SER A 107 4.29 20.06 -34.35
N LEU A 108 5.13 19.03 -34.17
CA LEU A 108 5.44 18.40 -32.91
C LEU A 108 6.96 18.33 -32.76
N ASN A 109 7.51 18.98 -31.74
CA ASN A 109 8.94 19.25 -31.61
C ASN A 109 9.57 18.45 -30.46
N VAL A 110 8.92 17.40 -30.01
CA VAL A 110 9.38 16.54 -28.91
C VAL A 110 9.15 15.08 -29.23
N GLU A 111 9.99 14.22 -28.65
CA GLU A 111 9.91 12.78 -28.71
C GLU A 111 9.93 12.20 -27.30
N ILE A 112 9.42 10.97 -27.14
CA ILE A 112 9.49 10.24 -25.86
C ILE A 112 10.95 10.08 -25.46
N GLY A 113 11.26 10.36 -24.18
CA GLY A 113 12.60 10.31 -23.63
C GLY A 113 13.40 11.63 -23.79
N ALA A 114 12.92 12.61 -24.57
CA ALA A 114 13.57 13.89 -24.71
C ALA A 114 13.43 14.73 -23.43
N PHE A 115 14.51 15.42 -23.03
CA PHE A 115 14.45 16.40 -21.95
C PHE A 115 13.95 17.74 -22.49
N VAL A 116 12.98 18.35 -21.80
CA VAL A 116 12.43 19.68 -22.11
C VAL A 116 12.57 20.62 -20.92
N ARG A 117 12.74 21.90 -21.20
CA ARG A 117 12.76 22.95 -20.19
C ARG A 117 11.38 23.59 -20.06
N LYS A 118 11.06 24.07 -18.88
CA LYS A 118 9.85 24.90 -18.67
C LYS A 118 9.82 26.07 -19.67
N GLY A 119 8.70 26.24 -20.38
CA GLY A 119 8.52 27.25 -21.41
C GLY A 119 9.03 26.85 -22.79
N GLN A 120 9.68 25.70 -22.96
CA GLN A 120 10.11 25.19 -24.27
C GLN A 120 8.89 24.82 -25.12
N VAL A 121 8.95 25.17 -26.42
CA VAL A 121 7.88 24.84 -27.37
C VAL A 121 7.87 23.35 -27.67
N ILE A 122 6.74 22.71 -27.37
CA ILE A 122 6.48 21.28 -27.59
C ILE A 122 5.78 21.05 -28.91
N ALA A 123 4.75 21.86 -29.20
CA ALA A 123 3.95 21.72 -30.41
C ALA A 123 3.47 23.09 -30.91
N THR A 124 3.02 23.12 -32.15
CA THR A 124 2.30 24.25 -32.73
C THR A 124 0.92 23.78 -33.20
N ILE A 125 -0.12 24.47 -32.78
CA ILE A 125 -1.49 24.19 -33.21
C ILE A 125 -2.00 25.32 -34.12
N SER A 126 -2.88 24.99 -35.07
CA SER A 126 -3.49 25.94 -35.98
C SER A 126 -5.02 25.85 -35.89
N ASN A 127 -5.65 27.02 -35.81
CA ASN A 127 -7.11 27.12 -35.82
C ASN A 127 -7.54 28.47 -36.46
N PRO A 128 -8.45 28.47 -37.44
CA PRO A 128 -9.00 29.71 -38.04
C PRO A 128 -9.58 30.67 -37.01
N GLN A 129 -10.13 30.19 -35.91
CA GLN A 129 -10.68 31.06 -34.86
C GLN A 129 -9.64 31.98 -34.23
N PHE A 130 -8.35 31.66 -34.32
CA PHE A 130 -7.29 32.53 -33.81
C PHE A 130 -7.21 33.83 -34.61
N ILE A 131 -7.39 33.75 -35.90
CA ILE A 131 -7.44 34.93 -36.77
C ILE A 131 -8.70 35.73 -36.46
N GLN A 132 -9.87 35.12 -36.34
CA GLN A 132 -11.14 35.79 -36.05
C GLN A 132 -11.10 36.63 -34.77
N LEU A 133 -10.53 36.11 -33.69
CA LEU A 133 -10.41 36.88 -32.44
C LEU A 133 -9.49 38.09 -32.57
N GLN A 134 -8.43 38.00 -33.39
CA GLN A 134 -7.53 39.09 -33.66
C GLN A 134 -8.19 40.16 -34.56
N GLU A 135 -8.91 39.74 -35.60
CA GLU A 135 -9.69 40.63 -36.46
C GLU A 135 -10.77 41.36 -35.66
N GLU A 136 -11.48 40.67 -34.76
CA GLU A 136 -12.50 41.28 -33.91
C GLU A 136 -11.90 42.35 -32.98
N TYR A 137 -10.71 42.07 -32.40
CA TYR A 137 -10.00 43.03 -31.56
C TYR A 137 -9.64 44.31 -32.36
N LEU A 138 -9.07 44.18 -33.57
CA LEU A 138 -8.71 45.31 -34.42
C LEU A 138 -9.95 46.09 -34.88
N SER A 139 -11.02 45.41 -35.30
CA SER A 139 -12.29 46.02 -35.64
C SER A 139 -12.92 46.78 -34.47
N THR A 140 -12.86 46.18 -33.26
CA THR A 140 -13.37 46.82 -32.03
C THR A 140 -12.58 48.10 -31.72
N ASN A 141 -11.27 48.12 -31.95
CA ASN A 141 -10.46 49.34 -31.80
C ASN A 141 -10.94 50.47 -32.72
N SER A 142 -11.12 50.17 -34.01
CA SER A 142 -11.62 51.20 -34.98
C SER A 142 -13.02 51.68 -34.63
N ARG A 143 -13.88 50.80 -34.14
CA ARG A 143 -15.23 51.19 -33.68
C ARG A 143 -15.17 52.05 -32.42
N ILE A 144 -14.23 51.84 -31.51
CA ILE A 144 -14.03 52.71 -30.33
C ILE A 144 -13.60 54.09 -30.76
N GLU A 145 -12.67 54.24 -31.70
CA GLU A 145 -12.23 55.54 -32.22
C GLU A 145 -13.43 56.31 -32.81
N PHE A 146 -14.27 55.65 -33.61
CA PHE A 146 -15.48 56.25 -34.13
C PHE A 146 -16.49 56.65 -33.03
N ALA A 147 -16.72 55.74 -32.03
CA ALA A 147 -17.64 56.00 -30.93
C ALA A 147 -17.14 57.14 -30.00
N GLU A 148 -15.84 57.33 -29.86
CA GLU A 148 -15.24 58.47 -29.14
C GLU A 148 -15.50 59.79 -29.83
N GLN A 149 -15.34 59.79 -31.14
CA GLN A 149 -15.67 61.02 -32.00
C GLN A 149 -17.17 61.35 -31.94
N GLU A 150 -18.03 60.31 -31.98
CA GLU A 150 -19.48 60.48 -31.91
C GLU A 150 -19.88 60.95 -30.48
N LEU A 151 -19.31 60.42 -29.43
CA LEU A 151 -19.58 60.89 -28.07
C LEU A 151 -19.17 62.38 -27.92
N ALA A 152 -17.99 62.76 -28.43
CA ALA A 152 -17.54 64.16 -28.39
C ALA A 152 -18.53 65.08 -29.12
N ARG A 153 -18.95 64.69 -30.33
CA ARG A 153 -19.95 65.45 -31.13
C ARG A 153 -21.30 65.59 -30.39
N GLN A 154 -21.84 64.50 -29.81
CA GLN A 154 -23.09 64.52 -29.04
C GLN A 154 -22.96 65.35 -27.73
N ARG A 155 -21.78 65.40 -27.15
CA ARG A 155 -21.52 66.24 -25.98
C ARG A 155 -21.57 67.74 -26.33
N GLU A 156 -20.89 68.14 -27.41
CA GLU A 156 -20.90 69.53 -27.89
C GLU A 156 -22.33 70.00 -28.29
N LEU A 157 -23.09 69.17 -29.02
CA LEU A 157 -24.49 69.50 -29.38
C LEU A 157 -25.36 69.58 -28.10
N ASN A 158 -25.20 68.77 -27.11
CA ASN A 158 -25.99 68.85 -25.88
C ASN A 158 -25.64 70.07 -25.04
N GLU A 159 -24.37 70.44 -24.94
CA GLU A 159 -23.92 71.69 -24.29
C GLU A 159 -24.41 72.92 -24.97
N GLY A 160 -24.53 72.92 -26.32
CA GLY A 160 -25.14 73.99 -27.11
C GLY A 160 -26.66 74.00 -27.15
N ASN A 161 -27.32 73.13 -26.28
CA ASN A 161 -28.79 72.96 -26.28
C ASN A 161 -29.42 72.57 -27.66
N ALA A 162 -28.61 72.06 -28.58
CA ALA A 162 -29.05 71.61 -29.92
C ALA A 162 -29.17 70.05 -30.01
N GLY A 163 -28.78 69.30 -28.99
CA GLY A 163 -28.78 67.87 -29.01
C GLY A 163 -29.69 67.24 -27.95
N ALA A 164 -30.33 66.11 -28.28
CA ALA A 164 -31.15 65.35 -27.31
C ALA A 164 -30.29 64.63 -26.31
N LYS A 165 -30.56 64.75 -25.01
CA LYS A 165 -29.89 64.04 -23.91
C LYS A 165 -29.87 62.52 -24.12
N LYS A 166 -30.93 61.98 -24.78
CA LYS A 166 -31.00 60.55 -25.13
C LYS A 166 -29.84 60.12 -26.06
N ASN A 167 -29.49 60.99 -27.06
CA ASN A 167 -28.40 60.68 -28.02
C ASN A 167 -27.04 60.67 -27.31
N LEU A 168 -26.78 61.61 -26.41
CA LEU A 168 -25.56 61.60 -25.55
C LEU A 168 -25.48 60.40 -24.72
N GLN A 169 -26.55 59.95 -24.05
CA GLN A 169 -26.60 58.75 -23.25
C GLN A 169 -26.38 57.51 -24.10
N SER A 170 -26.97 57.41 -25.30
CA SER A 170 -26.75 56.30 -26.23
C SER A 170 -25.30 56.21 -26.69
N ALA A 171 -24.65 57.32 -27.08
CA ALA A 171 -23.25 57.36 -27.47
C ALA A 171 -22.32 56.95 -26.29
N THR A 172 -22.66 57.39 -25.07
CA THR A 172 -21.91 56.98 -23.85
C THR A 172 -21.99 55.48 -23.61
N ASN A 173 -23.19 54.90 -23.72
CA ASN A 173 -23.41 53.48 -23.52
C ASN A 173 -22.71 52.62 -24.59
N GLU A 174 -22.78 53.05 -25.87
CA GLU A 174 -22.10 52.36 -26.99
C GLU A 174 -20.58 52.32 -26.76
N LEU A 175 -19.96 53.47 -26.42
CA LEU A 175 -18.54 53.54 -26.13
C LEU A 175 -18.17 52.62 -24.94
N SER A 176 -18.98 52.61 -23.87
CA SER A 176 -18.78 51.78 -22.70
C SER A 176 -18.84 50.29 -23.07
N THR A 177 -19.80 49.89 -23.91
CA THR A 177 -19.95 48.49 -24.39
C THR A 177 -18.75 48.08 -25.23
N LEU A 178 -18.29 48.90 -26.15
CA LEU A 178 -17.13 48.64 -27.00
C LEU A 178 -15.83 48.50 -26.15
N ARG A 179 -15.65 49.36 -25.15
CA ARG A 179 -14.50 49.30 -24.24
C ARG A 179 -14.50 48.01 -23.42
N THR A 180 -15.66 47.57 -22.94
CA THR A 180 -15.80 46.27 -22.25
C THR A 180 -15.45 45.12 -23.20
N ARG A 181 -15.95 45.12 -24.45
CA ARG A 181 -15.61 44.10 -25.44
C ARG A 181 -14.11 44.06 -25.74
N LYS A 182 -13.49 45.22 -25.97
CA LYS A 182 -12.04 45.33 -26.14
C LYS A 182 -11.26 44.73 -24.97
N SER A 183 -11.69 45.04 -23.74
CA SER A 183 -11.04 44.47 -22.52
C SER A 183 -11.13 42.96 -22.48
N SER A 184 -12.28 42.36 -22.82
CA SER A 184 -12.47 40.93 -22.93
C SER A 184 -11.56 40.30 -23.98
N LEU A 185 -11.57 40.85 -25.20
CA LEU A 185 -10.71 40.37 -26.30
C LEU A 185 -9.23 40.48 -25.96
N ASN A 186 -8.81 41.57 -25.29
CA ASN A 186 -7.44 41.76 -24.80
C ASN A 186 -7.02 40.60 -23.92
N LYS A 187 -7.83 40.20 -22.94
CA LYS A 187 -7.55 39.06 -22.05
C LYS A 187 -7.47 37.73 -22.80
N GLN A 188 -8.35 37.49 -23.76
CA GLN A 188 -8.32 36.29 -24.60
C GLN A 188 -7.05 36.21 -25.43
N LEU A 189 -6.64 37.32 -26.09
CA LEU A 189 -5.39 37.37 -26.85
C LEU A 189 -4.15 37.16 -25.96
N GLN A 190 -4.13 37.76 -24.76
CA GLN A 190 -3.05 37.52 -23.80
C GLN A 190 -2.95 36.05 -23.40
N MET A 191 -4.08 35.36 -23.14
CA MET A 191 -4.09 33.90 -22.86
C MET A 191 -3.59 33.08 -24.06
N MET A 192 -3.76 33.56 -25.29
CA MET A 192 -3.18 32.96 -26.51
C MET A 192 -1.68 33.24 -26.67
N GLY A 193 -1.06 34.00 -25.76
CA GLY A 193 0.32 34.46 -25.90
C GLY A 193 0.54 35.51 -27.00
N ILE A 194 -0.53 36.18 -27.42
CA ILE A 194 -0.49 37.24 -28.39
C ILE A 194 -0.49 38.60 -27.65
N ASN A 195 0.48 39.47 -27.98
CA ASN A 195 0.49 40.82 -27.43
C ASN A 195 -0.47 41.71 -28.23
N PRO A 196 -1.61 42.17 -27.65
CA PRO A 196 -2.58 42.97 -28.37
C PRO A 196 -2.05 44.34 -28.82
N ALA A 197 -1.08 44.92 -28.09
CA ALA A 197 -0.50 46.23 -28.43
C ALA A 197 0.34 46.23 -29.71
N SER A 198 0.88 45.08 -30.10
CA SER A 198 1.67 44.94 -31.34
C SER A 198 0.88 44.32 -32.49
N LEU A 199 -0.43 44.09 -32.30
CA LEU A 199 -1.26 43.45 -33.31
C LEU A 199 -1.64 44.42 -34.40
N SER A 200 -1.55 43.95 -35.66
CA SER A 200 -1.92 44.69 -36.85
C SER A 200 -2.46 43.75 -37.94
N ASN A 201 -3.09 44.28 -38.97
CA ASN A 201 -3.60 43.48 -40.09
C ASN A 201 -2.52 42.68 -40.85
N SER A 202 -1.25 43.07 -40.73
CA SER A 202 -0.14 42.41 -41.42
C SER A 202 0.51 41.28 -40.63
N ASN A 203 0.21 41.14 -39.31
CA ASN A 203 0.91 40.17 -38.43
C ASN A 203 -0.05 39.22 -37.72
N LEU A 204 -1.23 38.96 -38.26
CA LEU A 204 -2.19 38.03 -37.73
C LEU A 204 -1.60 36.62 -37.65
N LYS A 205 -1.75 35.95 -36.49
CA LYS A 205 -1.24 34.60 -36.22
C LYS A 205 -2.34 33.56 -36.41
N SER A 206 -2.11 32.61 -37.30
CA SER A 206 -3.01 31.45 -37.53
C SER A 206 -2.64 30.27 -36.65
N SER A 207 -1.52 30.34 -35.93
CA SER A 207 -0.99 29.21 -35.12
C SER A 207 -0.53 29.72 -33.77
N LEU A 208 -0.72 28.87 -32.73
CA LEU A 208 -0.26 29.09 -31.37
C LEU A 208 0.74 28.02 -30.99
N VAL A 209 1.66 28.38 -30.11
CA VAL A 209 2.64 27.43 -29.54
C VAL A 209 2.09 26.81 -28.24
N VAL A 210 2.31 25.54 -28.07
CA VAL A 210 2.11 24.82 -26.81
C VAL A 210 3.47 24.62 -26.18
N ILE A 211 3.60 25.05 -24.93
CA ILE A 211 4.86 25.05 -24.20
C ILE A 211 4.82 24.05 -23.04
N SER A 212 6.01 23.59 -22.61
CA SER A 212 6.13 22.76 -21.42
C SER A 212 5.84 23.55 -20.15
N PRO A 213 4.95 23.10 -19.26
CA PRO A 213 4.66 23.75 -17.98
C PRO A 213 5.77 23.56 -16.93
N ILE A 214 6.56 22.49 -17.04
CA ILE A 214 7.69 22.15 -16.15
C ILE A 214 8.93 21.76 -16.94
N SER A 215 10.08 21.69 -16.28
CA SER A 215 11.27 21.04 -16.83
C SER A 215 11.25 19.56 -16.47
N GLY A 216 11.60 18.68 -17.40
CA GLY A 216 11.58 17.24 -17.16
C GLY A 216 11.76 16.44 -18.45
N THR A 217 11.57 15.12 -18.34
CA THR A 217 11.63 14.20 -19.49
C THR A 217 10.22 13.91 -20.01
N VAL A 218 10.03 13.90 -21.31
CA VAL A 218 8.78 13.52 -21.96
C VAL A 218 8.55 12.02 -21.74
N SER A 219 7.53 11.67 -20.97
CA SER A 219 7.17 10.28 -20.68
C SER A 219 6.26 9.70 -21.76
N ASP A 220 5.36 10.53 -22.30
CA ASP A 220 4.43 10.11 -23.35
C ASP A 220 4.08 11.26 -24.29
N VAL A 221 3.70 10.91 -25.53
CA VAL A 221 3.26 11.82 -26.58
C VAL A 221 1.94 11.30 -27.16
N PHE A 222 0.84 11.98 -26.84
CA PHE A 222 -0.52 11.54 -27.18
C PHE A 222 -0.98 12.06 -28.54
N ALA A 223 -0.46 13.22 -28.98
CA ALA A 223 -0.88 13.88 -30.21
C ALA A 223 -0.02 13.46 -31.42
N LYS A 224 -0.62 13.56 -32.61
CA LYS A 224 0.04 13.33 -33.90
C LYS A 224 -0.09 14.56 -34.79
N ILE A 225 0.88 14.83 -35.67
CA ILE A 225 0.82 15.88 -36.66
C ILE A 225 -0.43 15.63 -37.53
N GLY A 226 -1.24 16.67 -37.73
CA GLY A 226 -2.50 16.61 -38.45
C GLY A 226 -3.73 16.21 -37.63
N SER A 227 -3.55 15.70 -36.40
CA SER A 227 -4.69 15.44 -35.51
C SER A 227 -5.25 16.71 -34.90
N TYR A 228 -6.54 16.71 -34.66
CA TYR A 228 -7.20 17.79 -33.89
C TYR A 228 -7.07 17.48 -32.41
N VAL A 229 -6.64 18.46 -31.60
CA VAL A 229 -6.60 18.41 -30.16
C VAL A 229 -7.59 19.40 -29.57
N ASP A 230 -8.28 18.97 -28.52
CA ASP A 230 -9.21 19.81 -27.77
C ASP A 230 -8.53 20.35 -26.50
N VAL A 231 -9.18 21.30 -25.84
CA VAL A 231 -8.72 21.95 -24.59
C VAL A 231 -8.41 20.93 -23.47
N SER A 232 -9.15 19.82 -23.41
CA SER A 232 -8.98 18.76 -22.43
C SER A 232 -7.94 17.70 -22.80
N SER A 233 -7.45 17.73 -24.06
CA SER A 233 -6.57 16.67 -24.57
C SER A 233 -5.11 17.00 -24.29
N PRO A 234 -4.37 16.13 -23.56
CA PRO A 234 -2.93 16.30 -23.41
C PRO A 234 -2.21 16.03 -24.74
N ILE A 235 -1.18 16.82 -25.02
CA ILE A 235 -0.31 16.65 -26.19
C ILE A 235 0.88 15.77 -25.80
N ALA A 236 1.48 16.03 -24.64
CA ALA A 236 2.57 15.23 -24.07
C ALA A 236 2.50 15.27 -22.54
N GLU A 237 3.01 14.23 -21.90
CA GLU A 237 3.26 14.19 -20.46
C GLU A 237 4.75 14.42 -20.20
N ILE A 238 5.05 15.26 -19.21
CA ILE A 238 6.42 15.59 -18.78
C ILE A 238 6.56 15.19 -17.31
N VAL A 239 7.63 14.45 -16.99
CA VAL A 239 7.94 13.94 -15.66
C VAL A 239 9.28 14.46 -15.18
N GLU A 240 9.30 15.05 -13.99
CA GLU A 240 10.52 15.53 -13.34
C GLU A 240 11.02 14.48 -12.33
N ASN A 241 11.98 13.65 -12.74
CA ASN A 241 12.49 12.52 -11.94
C ASN A 241 13.29 12.91 -10.70
N THR A 242 13.61 14.18 -10.48
CA THR A 242 14.37 14.63 -9.29
C THR A 242 13.63 14.37 -7.99
N ALA A 243 12.29 14.43 -8.01
CA ALA A 243 11.41 14.19 -6.87
C ALA A 243 11.01 12.71 -6.70
N LEU A 244 11.68 11.79 -7.42
CA LEU A 244 11.41 10.36 -7.34
C LEU A 244 11.53 9.86 -5.89
N HIS A 245 10.51 9.12 -5.43
CA HIS A 245 10.44 8.46 -4.14
C HIS A 245 10.02 7.00 -4.30
N LEU A 246 10.15 6.23 -3.23
CA LEU A 246 9.77 4.84 -3.16
C LEU A 246 8.40 4.71 -2.48
N ASP A 247 7.46 4.03 -3.13
CA ASP A 247 6.19 3.61 -2.54
C ASP A 247 6.23 2.11 -2.29
N LEU A 248 6.43 1.74 -1.02
CA LEU A 248 6.45 0.36 -0.57
C LEU A 248 5.02 -0.08 -0.20
N GLN A 249 4.59 -1.26 -0.64
CA GLN A 249 3.27 -1.80 -0.35
C GLN A 249 3.35 -2.75 0.85
N VAL A 250 2.85 -2.31 2.00
CA VAL A 250 2.92 -3.06 3.26
C VAL A 250 1.53 -3.58 3.63
N TYR A 251 1.44 -4.87 4.02
CA TYR A 251 0.18 -5.48 4.46
C TYR A 251 -0.28 -4.92 5.81
N GLU A 252 -1.59 -4.91 6.03
CA GLU A 252 -2.23 -4.39 7.25
C GLU A 252 -1.60 -4.95 8.53
N LYS A 253 -1.36 -6.26 8.59
CA LYS A 253 -0.76 -6.94 9.75
C LYS A 253 0.64 -6.44 10.11
N ASP A 254 1.37 -5.90 9.14
CA ASP A 254 2.77 -5.48 9.27
C ASP A 254 2.92 -3.96 9.53
N ILE A 255 1.85 -3.18 9.33
CA ILE A 255 1.84 -1.72 9.53
C ILE A 255 2.29 -1.30 10.94
N PRO A 256 1.88 -1.98 12.04
CA PRO A 256 2.33 -1.61 13.39
C PRO A 256 3.86 -1.68 13.58
N LEU A 257 4.57 -2.40 12.70
CA LEU A 257 6.03 -2.54 12.74
C LEU A 257 6.75 -1.41 12.00
N ILE A 258 6.03 -0.61 11.18
CA ILE A 258 6.59 0.46 10.36
C ILE A 258 6.58 1.78 11.12
N LYS A 259 7.72 2.46 11.12
CA LYS A 259 7.89 3.78 11.74
C LYS A 259 8.58 4.73 10.78
N ILE A 260 8.26 6.02 10.90
CA ILE A 260 8.97 7.09 10.20
C ILE A 260 10.44 7.09 10.64
N GLY A 261 11.36 7.29 9.69
CA GLY A 261 12.80 7.27 9.91
C GLY A 261 13.47 5.91 9.73
N GLN A 262 12.70 4.82 9.55
CA GLN A 262 13.27 3.50 9.26
C GLN A 262 13.97 3.47 7.90
N LYS A 263 15.10 2.78 7.85
CA LYS A 263 15.86 2.56 6.63
C LYS A 263 15.30 1.38 5.83
N ILE A 264 15.31 1.54 4.53
CA ILE A 264 14.88 0.53 3.57
C ILE A 264 16.02 0.33 2.58
N ASP A 265 16.52 -0.89 2.50
CA ASP A 265 17.39 -1.29 1.39
C ASP A 265 16.52 -1.90 0.29
N PHE A 266 16.64 -1.41 -0.93
CA PHE A 266 15.81 -1.88 -2.04
C PHE A 266 16.63 -2.14 -3.30
N VAL A 267 16.13 -3.05 -4.11
CA VAL A 267 16.64 -3.34 -5.44
C VAL A 267 15.54 -3.16 -6.47
N VAL A 268 15.92 -2.68 -7.64
CA VAL A 268 14.99 -2.61 -8.78
C VAL A 268 14.91 -3.99 -9.42
N THR A 269 13.70 -4.44 -9.74
CA THR A 269 13.46 -5.82 -10.23
C THR A 269 14.27 -6.16 -11.49
N ASN A 270 14.51 -5.19 -12.37
CA ASN A 270 15.30 -5.37 -13.58
C ASN A 270 16.82 -5.24 -13.37
N ASN A 271 17.29 -4.82 -12.18
CA ASN A 271 18.71 -4.72 -11.82
C ASN A 271 18.93 -5.08 -10.35
N PRO A 272 18.84 -6.37 -9.97
CA PRO A 272 18.91 -6.81 -8.57
C PRO A 272 20.33 -6.69 -7.97
N ASN A 273 21.35 -6.45 -8.79
CA ASN A 273 22.74 -6.37 -8.32
C ASN A 273 23.10 -4.99 -7.72
N LYS A 274 22.27 -3.97 -7.93
CA LYS A 274 22.50 -2.63 -7.37
C LYS A 274 21.49 -2.37 -6.25
N THR A 275 21.97 -2.32 -5.01
CA THR A 275 21.19 -1.96 -3.86
C THR A 275 21.14 -0.43 -3.72
N HIS A 276 19.98 0.09 -3.43
CA HIS A 276 19.71 1.48 -3.11
C HIS A 276 19.13 1.58 -1.72
N THR A 277 19.27 2.73 -1.07
CA THR A 277 18.75 2.97 0.28
C THR A 277 17.68 4.07 0.23
N ALA A 278 16.64 3.89 1.01
CA ALA A 278 15.60 4.88 1.24
C ALA A 278 15.28 5.00 2.74
N GLU A 279 14.55 6.05 3.12
CA GLU A 279 14.10 6.30 4.48
C GLU A 279 12.61 6.61 4.47
N VAL A 280 11.85 5.96 5.35
CA VAL A 280 10.41 6.17 5.50
C VAL A 280 10.17 7.59 5.99
N TYR A 281 9.38 8.38 5.24
CA TYR A 281 8.97 9.72 5.66
C TYR A 281 7.46 9.85 5.90
N SER A 282 6.65 8.96 5.36
CA SER A 282 5.20 9.00 5.55
C SER A 282 4.57 7.61 5.36
N ILE A 283 3.52 7.33 6.10
CA ILE A 283 2.71 6.12 5.98
C ILE A 283 1.33 6.56 5.50
N GLY A 284 0.82 5.92 4.45
CA GLY A 284 -0.49 6.19 3.89
C GLY A 284 -1.62 5.96 4.91
N SER A 285 -2.71 6.66 4.73
CA SER A 285 -3.89 6.57 5.62
C SER A 285 -5.06 5.77 5.03
N SER A 286 -4.85 5.18 3.85
CA SER A 286 -5.89 4.41 3.15
C SER A 286 -5.34 3.11 2.59
N PHE A 287 -6.17 2.07 2.61
CA PHE A 287 -5.86 0.79 1.97
C PHE A 287 -6.11 0.84 0.46
N SER A 288 -5.24 0.16 -0.28
CA SER A 288 -5.55 -0.22 -1.66
C SER A 288 -6.56 -1.37 -1.65
N GLU A 289 -7.73 -1.17 -2.24
CA GLU A 289 -8.80 -2.19 -2.27
C GLU A 289 -8.37 -3.49 -2.93
N SER A 290 -7.52 -3.41 -3.96
CA SER A 290 -7.08 -4.57 -4.74
C SER A 290 -6.01 -5.42 -4.05
N SER A 291 -5.09 -4.81 -3.30
CA SER A 291 -3.92 -5.49 -2.73
C SER A 291 -3.98 -5.67 -1.21
N LYS A 292 -4.95 -5.04 -0.52
CA LYS A 292 -5.03 -5.02 0.95
C LYS A 292 -3.74 -4.51 1.61
N THR A 293 -3.08 -3.55 0.96
CA THR A 293 -1.83 -2.94 1.41
C THR A 293 -1.99 -1.44 1.63
N ILE A 294 -1.13 -0.88 2.45
CA ILE A 294 -0.94 0.57 2.62
C ILE A 294 0.36 0.97 1.94
N ALA A 295 0.34 2.10 1.26
CA ALA A 295 1.56 2.68 0.68
C ALA A 295 2.40 3.33 1.78
N VAL A 296 3.67 2.92 1.88
CA VAL A 296 4.68 3.54 2.75
C VAL A 296 5.62 4.35 1.87
N HIS A 297 5.54 5.67 2.00
CA HIS A 297 6.33 6.60 1.19
C HIS A 297 7.70 6.80 1.79
N SER A 298 8.74 6.62 0.96
CA SER A 298 10.13 6.65 1.41
C SER A 298 10.99 7.47 0.48
N LYS A 299 11.83 8.32 1.05
CA LYS A 299 12.77 9.19 0.33
C LYS A 299 14.01 8.39 -0.03
N ILE A 300 14.35 8.35 -1.32
CA ILE A 300 15.58 7.70 -1.79
C ILE A 300 16.79 8.53 -1.37
N ILE A 301 17.76 7.88 -0.76
CA ILE A 301 19.02 8.47 -0.30
C ILE A 301 20.12 8.14 -1.32
N GLY A 302 20.89 9.16 -1.72
CA GLY A 302 22.02 9.01 -2.64
C GLY A 302 21.65 9.14 -4.11
N ASP A 303 22.37 8.40 -4.97
CA ASP A 303 22.27 8.50 -6.43
C ASP A 303 20.97 7.88 -6.97
N LYS A 304 20.24 8.67 -7.74
CA LYS A 304 19.00 8.28 -8.42
C LYS A 304 19.20 8.01 -9.92
N THR A 305 20.45 8.01 -10.40
CA THR A 305 20.75 7.82 -11.82
C THR A 305 20.25 6.46 -12.31
N GLY A 306 19.45 6.46 -13.38
CA GLY A 306 18.85 5.25 -13.95
C GLY A 306 17.57 4.79 -13.26
N LEU A 307 17.12 5.47 -12.20
CA LEU A 307 15.81 5.23 -11.59
C LEU A 307 14.74 6.06 -12.32
N ILE A 308 13.64 5.41 -12.68
CA ILE A 308 12.55 5.99 -13.48
C ILE A 308 11.21 5.72 -12.79
N ASP A 309 10.27 6.65 -12.95
CA ASP A 309 8.88 6.51 -12.50
C ASP A 309 8.26 5.20 -13.02
N GLY A 310 7.55 4.47 -12.15
CA GLY A 310 6.90 3.20 -12.48
C GLY A 310 7.76 1.94 -12.34
N MET A 311 9.08 2.05 -12.08
CA MET A 311 9.91 0.85 -11.87
C MET A 311 9.45 0.07 -10.65
N SER A 312 9.32 -1.25 -10.79
CA SER A 312 9.03 -2.16 -9.69
C SER A 312 10.28 -2.44 -8.87
N ILE A 313 10.10 -2.52 -7.55
CA ILE A 313 11.17 -2.78 -6.60
C ILE A 313 10.79 -3.85 -5.58
N THR A 314 11.82 -4.46 -4.98
CA THR A 314 11.70 -5.22 -3.75
C THR A 314 12.52 -4.53 -2.67
N GLY A 315 11.87 -4.15 -1.58
CA GLY A 315 12.47 -3.47 -0.44
C GLY A 315 12.52 -4.35 0.80
N THR A 316 13.55 -4.13 1.61
CA THR A 316 13.73 -4.74 2.93
C THR A 316 13.79 -3.62 3.94
N VAL A 317 12.76 -3.48 4.75
CA VAL A 317 12.69 -2.51 5.85
C VAL A 317 13.44 -3.05 7.04
N SER A 318 14.37 -2.29 7.59
CA SER A 318 15.03 -2.60 8.86
C SER A 318 14.08 -2.24 10.01
N LEU A 319 13.59 -3.24 10.72
CA LEU A 319 12.79 -3.05 11.92
C LEU A 319 13.70 -2.78 13.12
N ASP A 320 13.15 -2.17 14.17
CA ASP A 320 13.92 -1.88 15.38
C ASP A 320 14.53 -3.17 15.96
N ASN A 321 15.76 -3.04 16.43
CA ASN A 321 16.41 -4.10 17.17
C ASN A 321 15.73 -4.23 18.54
N VAL A 322 15.04 -5.33 18.76
CA VAL A 322 14.44 -5.63 20.07
C VAL A 322 15.39 -6.56 20.82
N LEU A 323 15.85 -6.11 21.99
CA LEU A 323 16.51 -7.00 22.96
C LEU A 323 15.43 -7.88 23.56
N GLY A 324 15.54 -9.17 23.39
CA GLY A 324 14.56 -10.11 23.90
C GLY A 324 15.09 -11.53 24.02
N PRO A 325 14.29 -12.43 24.63
CA PRO A 325 14.66 -13.84 24.76
C PRO A 325 14.81 -14.46 23.37
N ALA A 326 15.94 -15.12 23.17
CA ALA A 326 16.29 -15.80 21.94
C ALA A 326 16.91 -17.18 22.24
N VAL A 327 16.61 -18.11 21.37
CA VAL A 327 17.11 -19.48 21.45
C VAL A 327 17.72 -19.89 20.11
N PRO A 328 18.65 -20.87 20.07
CA PRO A 328 19.12 -21.43 18.81
C PRO A 328 17.95 -21.93 17.96
N ASN A 329 18.05 -21.81 16.63
CA ASN A 329 16.98 -22.25 15.72
C ASN A 329 16.55 -23.71 15.92
N GLU A 330 17.50 -24.57 16.31
CA GLU A 330 17.28 -25.99 16.57
C GLU A 330 16.51 -26.28 17.88
N ALA A 331 16.38 -25.28 18.75
CA ALA A 331 15.61 -25.38 19.99
C ALA A 331 14.11 -25.23 19.78
N VAL A 332 13.69 -24.68 18.62
CA VAL A 332 12.28 -24.39 18.30
C VAL A 332 11.73 -25.45 17.34
N VAL A 333 10.71 -26.15 17.77
CA VAL A 333 10.03 -27.20 16.98
C VAL A 333 8.65 -26.72 16.57
N ASN A 334 8.29 -26.96 15.31
CA ASN A 334 6.93 -26.76 14.83
C ASN A 334 6.16 -28.07 14.92
N ALA A 335 5.05 -28.08 15.64
CA ALA A 335 4.12 -29.18 15.69
C ALA A 335 2.69 -28.61 15.65
N ASP A 336 1.81 -29.18 14.82
CA ASP A 336 0.39 -28.81 14.66
C ASP A 336 0.14 -27.31 14.40
N GLY A 337 1.09 -26.67 13.67
CA GLY A 337 0.99 -25.24 13.33
C GLY A 337 1.41 -24.28 14.44
N LYS A 338 1.87 -24.81 15.59
CA LYS A 338 2.40 -24.06 16.73
C LYS A 338 3.89 -24.29 16.91
N TYR A 339 4.54 -23.41 17.64
CA TYR A 339 5.97 -23.50 17.94
C TYR A 339 6.17 -23.80 19.42
N TYR A 340 7.11 -24.70 19.70
CA TYR A 340 7.40 -25.17 21.05
C TYR A 340 8.90 -25.14 21.36
N ILE A 341 9.22 -24.91 22.63
CA ILE A 341 10.52 -25.17 23.25
C ILE A 341 10.33 -26.17 24.37
N PHE A 342 11.42 -26.80 24.84
CA PHE A 342 11.38 -27.85 25.86
C PHE A 342 12.20 -27.41 27.06
N LEU A 343 11.50 -27.10 28.16
CA LEU A 343 12.07 -26.71 29.43
C LEU A 343 12.52 -27.95 30.22
N ILE A 344 13.54 -27.79 31.03
CA ILE A 344 13.99 -28.83 31.97
C ILE A 344 13.46 -28.51 33.36
N GLU A 345 12.75 -29.45 33.94
CA GLU A 345 12.36 -29.39 35.34
C GLU A 345 13.40 -30.13 36.18
N GLU A 346 14.10 -29.42 37.08
CA GLU A 346 14.92 -30.06 38.09
C GLU A 346 13.98 -30.72 39.10
N GLN A 347 14.01 -32.07 39.19
CA GLN A 347 13.29 -32.78 40.25
C GLN A 347 13.84 -32.29 41.57
N ALA A 348 13.04 -31.56 42.34
CA ALA A 348 13.33 -31.29 43.74
C ALA A 348 13.38 -32.63 44.48
N GLU A 349 14.53 -32.96 45.06
CA GLU A 349 14.65 -34.12 45.95
C GLU A 349 13.69 -33.94 47.14
N GLU A 350 12.54 -34.63 47.14
CA GLU A 350 11.70 -34.70 48.34
C GLU A 350 12.48 -35.43 49.42
N PRO A 351 12.64 -34.87 50.64
CA PRO A 351 13.31 -35.54 51.74
C PRO A 351 12.42 -36.71 52.24
N HIS A 352 12.79 -37.93 51.87
CA HIS A 352 12.15 -39.14 52.41
C HIS A 352 12.24 -39.15 53.94
N LYS A 353 11.13 -38.85 54.63
CA LYS A 353 10.95 -39.10 56.05
C LYS A 353 10.92 -40.60 56.27
N HIS A 354 12.08 -41.17 56.70
CA HIS A 354 12.12 -42.52 57.22
C HIS A 354 11.24 -42.64 58.48
N LYS A 355 10.10 -43.32 58.37
CA LYS A 355 9.44 -43.92 59.53
C LYS A 355 10.18 -45.18 59.86
N VAL A 356 10.83 -45.17 61.04
CA VAL A 356 11.44 -46.36 61.70
C VAL A 356 10.33 -47.30 62.17
N GLY A 357 10.39 -48.54 61.75
CA GLY A 357 9.63 -49.65 62.34
C GLY A 357 8.97 -50.56 61.31
N GLU A 358 9.65 -51.66 61.00
CA GLU A 358 9.21 -53.05 60.96
C GLU A 358 9.97 -53.88 59.93
N THR A 359 10.71 -54.87 60.44
CA THR A 359 11.42 -55.95 59.75
C THR A 359 10.44 -56.87 59.07
N TYR A 360 10.63 -57.17 57.73
CA TYR A 360 10.46 -58.55 57.19
C TYR A 360 11.08 -58.63 55.75
N ASP A 361 11.97 -59.51 55.66
CA ASP A 361 12.44 -60.51 54.68
C ASP A 361 12.63 -60.20 53.22
N GLN A 362 13.67 -60.76 52.68
CA GLN A 362 14.36 -60.66 51.40
C GLN A 362 13.48 -60.95 50.17
N GLY A 363 13.60 -60.06 49.20
CA GLY A 363 13.23 -60.29 47.84
C GLY A 363 13.87 -59.22 46.99
N SER A 364 15.09 -59.49 46.48
CA SER A 364 15.84 -58.60 45.58
C SER A 364 15.13 -58.40 44.25
N HIS A 365 14.49 -57.28 44.10
CA HIS A 365 14.25 -56.67 42.78
C HIS A 365 14.86 -55.29 42.81
N GLU A 366 16.07 -55.14 42.25
CA GLU A 366 16.68 -53.89 41.86
C GLU A 366 15.82 -53.26 40.77
N HIS A 367 14.85 -52.46 41.13
CA HIS A 367 14.36 -51.43 40.25
C HIS A 367 15.32 -50.26 40.37
N GLY A 368 16.34 -50.26 39.47
CA GLY A 368 17.16 -49.07 39.21
C GLY A 368 16.28 -47.96 38.71
N SER A 369 15.99 -46.99 39.58
CA SER A 369 15.41 -45.72 39.13
C SER A 369 16.42 -45.08 38.18
N GLN A 370 16.21 -45.25 36.88
CA GLN A 370 16.98 -44.54 35.88
C GLN A 370 16.72 -43.03 36.07
N LYS A 371 17.71 -42.32 36.64
CA LYS A 371 17.69 -40.84 36.67
C LYS A 371 17.61 -40.33 35.25
N GLY A 372 16.48 -39.77 34.84
CA GLY A 372 16.27 -39.15 33.55
C GLY A 372 16.01 -37.66 33.71
N THR A 373 16.41 -36.89 32.72
CA THR A 373 16.05 -35.45 32.62
C THR A 373 14.62 -35.32 32.12
N GLN A 374 13.80 -34.61 32.86
CA GLN A 374 12.41 -34.35 32.52
C GLN A 374 12.31 -33.06 31.66
N PHE A 375 11.68 -33.20 30.51
CA PHE A 375 11.40 -32.09 29.60
C PHE A 375 9.91 -31.78 29.60
N ILE A 376 9.56 -30.47 29.68
CA ILE A 376 8.20 -29.99 29.63
C ILE A 376 8.06 -29.15 28.33
N ARG A 377 7.05 -29.45 27.56
CA ARG A 377 6.73 -28.73 26.32
C ARG A 377 6.08 -27.39 26.64
N MET A 378 6.65 -26.28 26.13
CA MET A 378 6.09 -24.93 26.26
C MET A 378 5.85 -24.30 24.91
N GLU A 379 4.63 -23.81 24.70
CA GLU A 379 4.25 -23.04 23.50
C GLU A 379 4.91 -21.67 23.51
N VAL A 380 5.47 -21.27 22.34
CA VAL A 380 6.10 -19.96 22.15
C VAL A 380 5.64 -19.33 20.84
N VAL A 381 5.54 -18.02 20.82
CA VAL A 381 5.38 -17.27 19.58
C VAL A 381 6.76 -17.03 18.99
N ARG A 382 6.97 -17.52 17.77
CA ARG A 382 8.23 -17.37 17.03
C ARG A 382 8.35 -15.95 16.48
N GLY A 383 9.46 -15.25 16.79
CA GLY A 383 9.81 -13.95 16.28
C GLY A 383 10.86 -14.00 15.16
N ALA A 384 11.67 -12.93 15.07
CA ALA A 384 12.75 -12.80 14.11
C ALA A 384 13.82 -13.88 14.30
N SER A 385 14.37 -14.38 13.18
CA SER A 385 15.50 -15.30 13.18
C SER A 385 16.72 -14.66 12.50
N GLN A 386 17.86 -14.63 13.18
CA GLN A 386 19.10 -14.04 12.69
C GLN A 386 20.31 -14.75 13.32
N LEU A 387 21.37 -14.94 12.54
CA LEU A 387 22.66 -15.52 13.01
C LEU A 387 22.51 -16.84 13.77
N GLY A 388 21.58 -17.71 13.35
CA GLY A 388 21.36 -19.02 13.98
C GLY A 388 20.46 -19.01 15.21
N TYR A 389 19.93 -17.84 15.61
CA TYR A 389 19.01 -17.67 16.74
C TYR A 389 17.63 -17.22 16.27
N THR A 390 16.62 -17.61 17.04
CA THR A 390 15.23 -17.19 16.88
C THR A 390 14.77 -16.46 18.14
N ALA A 391 14.21 -15.25 18.00
CA ALA A 391 13.51 -14.58 19.08
C ALA A 391 12.23 -15.35 19.42
N ILE A 392 11.94 -15.50 20.71
CA ILE A 392 10.75 -16.18 21.19
C ILE A 392 9.98 -15.28 22.16
N THR A 393 8.65 -15.40 22.15
CA THR A 393 7.80 -14.86 23.20
C THR A 393 7.06 -16.03 23.83
N PRO A 394 7.43 -16.46 25.05
CA PRO A 394 6.76 -17.54 25.74
C PRO A 394 5.29 -17.19 26.04
N VAL A 395 4.39 -18.16 25.95
CA VAL A 395 2.97 -17.97 26.28
C VAL A 395 2.75 -17.90 27.79
N SER A 396 3.63 -18.52 28.56
CA SER A 396 3.65 -18.47 30.05
C SER A 396 4.98 -17.91 30.55
N GLU A 397 5.01 -17.32 31.73
CA GLU A 397 6.23 -16.77 32.32
C GLU A 397 7.28 -17.87 32.56
N ILE A 398 8.50 -17.58 32.09
CA ILE A 398 9.68 -18.45 32.31
C ILE A 398 10.58 -17.76 33.32
N SER A 399 11.00 -18.50 34.35
CA SER A 399 11.96 -18.03 35.36
C SER A 399 13.33 -17.75 34.72
N HIS A 400 14.03 -16.72 35.19
CA HIS A 400 15.42 -16.48 34.76
C HIS A 400 16.31 -17.67 35.11
N GLY A 401 17.07 -18.12 34.12
CA GLY A 401 17.99 -19.26 34.31
C GLY A 401 17.41 -20.62 33.99
N THR A 402 16.14 -20.70 33.57
CA THR A 402 15.55 -21.99 33.16
C THR A 402 16.35 -22.59 32.00
N LEU A 403 16.71 -23.88 32.18
CA LEU A 403 17.39 -24.67 31.18
C LEU A 403 16.40 -25.20 30.13
N ILE A 404 16.85 -25.27 28.90
CA ILE A 404 16.06 -25.77 27.76
C ILE A 404 16.91 -26.72 26.90
N ALA A 405 16.26 -27.52 26.07
CA ALA A 405 16.93 -28.22 24.97
C ALA A 405 17.29 -27.17 23.86
N VAL A 406 18.57 -26.80 23.78
CA VAL A 406 19.07 -25.82 22.76
C VAL A 406 19.37 -26.49 21.43
N LYS A 407 19.56 -27.83 21.43
CA LYS A 407 19.75 -28.64 20.22
C LYS A 407 19.07 -30.00 20.42
N GLY A 408 18.63 -30.59 19.31
CA GLY A 408 17.95 -31.90 19.34
C GLY A 408 16.51 -31.85 19.88
N ALA A 409 15.91 -30.67 20.00
CA ALA A 409 14.54 -30.46 20.49
C ALA A 409 13.49 -31.27 19.70
N PHE A 410 13.73 -31.54 18.41
CA PHE A 410 12.88 -32.41 17.60
C PHE A 410 12.74 -33.83 18.18
N PHE A 411 13.82 -34.40 18.71
CA PHE A 411 13.79 -35.74 19.31
C PHE A 411 13.03 -35.78 20.65
N VAL A 412 13.09 -34.68 21.42
CA VAL A 412 12.27 -34.51 22.63
C VAL A 412 10.79 -34.50 22.26
N ASN A 413 10.41 -33.72 21.21
CA ASN A 413 9.04 -33.71 20.75
C ASN A 413 8.56 -35.07 20.21
N ALA A 414 9.41 -35.76 19.45
CA ALA A 414 9.08 -37.07 18.93
C ALA A 414 8.85 -38.09 20.10
N LYS A 415 9.63 -38.02 21.16
CA LYS A 415 9.46 -38.87 22.33
C LYS A 415 8.15 -38.60 23.08
N MET A 416 7.71 -37.35 23.19
CA MET A 416 6.43 -37.00 23.78
C MET A 416 5.26 -37.56 22.97
N ASN A 417 5.34 -37.53 21.65
CA ASN A 417 4.28 -38.05 20.77
C ASN A 417 4.26 -39.60 20.74
N ASP A 418 5.39 -40.29 20.98
CA ASP A 418 5.50 -41.75 20.96
C ASP A 418 4.89 -42.39 22.23
N THR A 419 4.77 -41.63 23.33
CA THR A 419 4.15 -42.12 24.58
C THR A 419 2.63 -42.13 24.54
N GLY A 420 1.99 -41.50 23.52
CA GLY A 420 0.54 -41.43 23.34
C GLY A 420 -0.09 -42.57 22.53
N GLU A 421 0.69 -43.44 21.82
CA GLU A 421 0.15 -44.38 20.83
C GLU A 421 0.26 -45.88 21.21
N HIS A 422 0.38 -46.23 22.48
CA HIS A 422 0.30 -47.60 22.94
C HIS A 422 -1.04 -47.92 23.64
N GLY A 423 -2.07 -48.09 22.87
CA GLY A 423 -3.35 -48.59 23.35
C GLY A 423 -4.33 -48.89 22.23
N HIS A 424 -4.48 -50.18 21.96
CA HIS A 424 -5.52 -50.87 21.20
C HIS A 424 -5.14 -51.43 19.83
N THR A 425 -4.48 -52.61 19.88
CA THR A 425 -4.74 -53.65 18.91
C THR A 425 -5.22 -54.89 19.70
N HIS A 426 -6.52 -55.14 19.61
CA HIS A 426 -7.12 -56.46 19.68
C HIS A 426 -8.32 -56.50 18.75
#